data_8901c8929a1b809a313310805c13e309
#
_entry.id   8901c8929a1b809a313310805c13e309
#
_cell.length_a   1.000
_cell.length_b   1.000
_cell.length_c   1.000
_cell.angle_alpha   90.00
_cell.angle_beta   90.00
_cell.angle_gamma   90.00
#
_symmetry.space_group_name_H-M   'P 1'
#
loop_
_entity.id
_entity.type
_entity.pdbx_description
1 polymer ?
#
loop_
_entity_poly.entity_id
_entity_poly.type
_entity_poly.pdbx_seq_one_letter_code
_entity_poly.pdbx_strand_id
1 'polypeptide(L)'
;LTNPLVNSYKRLVPGYEAPVYIAWSATNRSPLIRIPASRGQGTRVELRNPDPSANPYLVLATCLAAGLDGIKNKLEVPASVDCNIFEMTDEERKQAAIEVLPESLYDAVRYLNEDKFICDVLGEHITSKYTEAKLREWNDYKTQVTQWELDEYLYKF
;
A
#
# COMPACT_ATOMS: atom_id res chain seq x y z
N LEU A 1 -2.79 3.98 5.89
CA LEU A 1 -3.93 3.38 6.59
C LEU A 1 -3.86 1.85 6.58
N THR A 2 -3.65 1.24 5.42
CA THR A 2 -3.58 -0.23 5.24
C THR A 2 -2.30 -0.85 5.81
N ASN A 3 -1.24 -0.06 5.93
CA ASN A 3 0.10 -0.46 6.37
C ASN A 3 0.62 0.59 7.37
N PRO A 4 0.14 0.55 8.65
CA PRO A 4 0.25 1.68 9.56
C PRO A 4 1.51 1.73 10.41
N LEU A 5 2.41 0.76 10.32
CA LEU A 5 3.60 0.68 11.16
C LEU A 5 4.88 0.78 10.33
N VAL A 6 5.98 1.19 10.96
CA VAL A 6 7.31 1.11 10.33
C VAL A 6 7.63 -0.33 9.86
N ASN A 7 7.19 -1.33 10.61
CA ASN A 7 7.34 -2.74 10.24
C ASN A 7 6.51 -3.18 9.02
N SER A 8 5.41 -2.47 8.71
CA SER A 8 4.59 -2.78 7.54
C SER A 8 5.42 -2.77 6.25
N TYR A 9 6.38 -1.87 6.17
CA TYR A 9 7.23 -1.68 4.97
C TYR A 9 8.37 -2.70 4.86
N LYS A 10 8.67 -3.43 5.93
CA LYS A 10 9.57 -4.60 5.88
C LYS A 10 8.90 -5.82 5.25
N ARG A 11 7.56 -5.82 5.20
CA ARG A 11 6.75 -6.82 4.49
C ARG A 11 6.55 -6.43 3.02
N LEU A 12 6.41 -5.13 2.73
CA LEU A 12 6.17 -4.59 1.38
C LEU A 12 7.50 -4.47 0.61
N VAL A 13 8.11 -5.60 0.31
CA VAL A 13 9.40 -5.71 -0.40
C VAL A 13 9.20 -6.52 -1.68
N PRO A 14 9.69 -6.04 -2.85
CA PRO A 14 9.60 -6.78 -4.09
C PRO A 14 10.17 -8.21 -3.97
N GLY A 15 9.48 -9.19 -4.56
CA GLY A 15 9.89 -10.60 -4.51
C GLY A 15 9.40 -11.39 -3.30
N TYR A 16 8.70 -10.75 -2.35
CA TYR A 16 8.04 -11.41 -1.22
C TYR A 16 6.54 -11.59 -1.48
N GLU A 17 5.83 -12.20 -0.51
CA GLU A 17 4.41 -12.55 -0.64
C GLU A 17 3.46 -11.36 -0.76
N ALA A 18 3.82 -10.22 -0.14
CA ALA A 18 2.98 -9.03 -0.16
C ALA A 18 3.16 -8.26 -1.47
N PRO A 19 2.06 -7.81 -2.11
CA PRO A 19 2.14 -7.03 -3.33
C PRO A 19 2.64 -5.61 -3.04
N VAL A 20 3.51 -5.11 -3.91
CA VAL A 20 4.02 -3.74 -3.86
C VAL A 20 3.62 -2.92 -5.09
N TYR A 21 3.10 -3.55 -6.13
CA TYR A 21 2.74 -2.92 -7.40
C TYR A 21 1.26 -2.61 -7.48
N ILE A 22 0.92 -1.36 -7.83
CA ILE A 22 -0.46 -0.88 -7.99
C ILE A 22 -1.00 -1.34 -9.34
N ALA A 23 -1.52 -2.55 -9.35
CA ALA A 23 -2.10 -3.21 -10.52
C ALA A 23 -3.19 -4.17 -10.07
N TRP A 24 -3.94 -4.75 -11.02
CA TRP A 24 -4.90 -5.80 -10.75
C TRP A 24 -4.74 -6.97 -11.74
N SER A 25 -5.17 -8.16 -11.32
CA SER A 25 -5.26 -9.34 -12.18
C SER A 25 -6.31 -10.32 -11.70
N ALA A 26 -6.85 -11.10 -12.65
CA ALA A 26 -7.71 -12.24 -12.37
C ALA A 26 -6.91 -13.53 -12.10
N THR A 27 -5.71 -13.66 -12.62
CA THR A 27 -4.92 -14.89 -12.62
C THR A 27 -3.66 -14.80 -11.76
N ASN A 28 -3.02 -13.64 -11.72
CA ASN A 28 -1.74 -13.41 -11.08
C ASN A 28 -1.89 -13.05 -9.58
N ARG A 29 -0.85 -13.33 -8.79
CA ARG A 29 -0.76 -12.99 -7.36
C ARG A 29 0.22 -11.84 -7.06
N SER A 30 0.96 -11.34 -8.05
CA SER A 30 1.88 -10.20 -7.85
C SER A 30 1.17 -8.83 -7.72
N PRO A 31 0.00 -8.56 -8.33
CA PRO A 31 -0.69 -7.29 -8.20
C PRO A 31 -1.32 -7.05 -6.84
N LEU A 32 -1.55 -5.77 -6.54
CA LEU A 32 -2.24 -5.27 -5.35
C LEU A 32 -3.67 -5.78 -5.23
N ILE A 33 -4.41 -5.80 -6.34
CA ILE A 33 -5.80 -6.21 -6.40
C ILE A 33 -5.91 -7.50 -7.19
N ARG A 34 -6.61 -8.46 -6.61
CA ARG A 34 -6.91 -9.74 -7.26
C ARG A 34 -8.42 -9.93 -7.38
N ILE A 35 -8.85 -10.41 -8.54
CA ILE A 35 -10.24 -10.81 -8.79
C ILE A 35 -10.26 -12.32 -9.03
N PRO A 36 -10.52 -13.14 -8.00
CA PRO A 36 -10.55 -14.62 -8.16
C PRO A 36 -11.56 -15.09 -9.18
N ALA A 37 -11.32 -16.26 -9.77
CA ALA A 37 -12.22 -16.87 -10.75
C ALA A 37 -13.58 -17.32 -10.17
N SER A 38 -13.68 -17.41 -8.84
CA SER A 38 -14.92 -17.79 -8.14
C SER A 38 -16.06 -16.82 -8.48
N ARG A 39 -17.25 -17.37 -8.72
CA ARG A 39 -18.48 -16.63 -9.03
C ARG A 39 -19.61 -17.00 -8.07
N GLY A 40 -20.76 -16.35 -8.18
CA GLY A 40 -21.88 -16.52 -7.26
C GLY A 40 -21.54 -15.97 -5.88
N GLN A 41 -21.74 -16.74 -4.83
CA GLN A 41 -21.41 -16.32 -3.45
C GLN A 41 -19.92 -16.12 -3.20
N GLY A 42 -19.05 -16.65 -4.05
CA GLY A 42 -17.61 -16.48 -3.98
C GLY A 42 -17.07 -15.27 -4.75
N THR A 43 -17.95 -14.51 -5.42
CA THR A 43 -17.54 -13.31 -6.19
C THR A 43 -17.01 -12.24 -5.24
N ARG A 44 -15.75 -11.83 -5.45
CA ARG A 44 -15.10 -10.83 -4.60
C ARG A 44 -13.93 -10.15 -5.30
N VAL A 45 -13.53 -9.05 -4.74
CA VAL A 45 -12.25 -8.37 -4.98
C VAL A 45 -11.39 -8.54 -3.74
N GLU A 46 -10.14 -8.88 -3.91
CA GLU A 46 -9.16 -9.03 -2.84
C GLU A 46 -8.16 -7.87 -2.91
N LEU A 47 -8.17 -6.99 -1.92
CA LEU A 47 -7.10 -6.02 -1.69
C LEU A 47 -6.04 -6.72 -0.81
N ARG A 48 -4.79 -6.83 -1.30
CA ARG A 48 -3.81 -7.78 -0.75
C ARG A 48 -2.70 -7.14 0.07
N ASN A 49 -2.56 -5.82 0.05
CA ASN A 49 -1.53 -5.11 0.81
C ASN A 49 -1.85 -4.91 2.30
N PRO A 50 -3.11 -4.78 2.77
CA PRO A 50 -3.35 -4.50 4.18
C PRO A 50 -2.67 -5.52 5.09
N ASP A 51 -2.11 -5.06 6.20
CA ASP A 51 -1.53 -5.94 7.21
C ASP A 51 -2.44 -6.07 8.46
N PRO A 52 -2.19 -7.06 9.33
CA PRO A 52 -3.03 -7.31 10.50
C PRO A 52 -3.05 -6.18 11.54
N SER A 53 -2.08 -5.25 11.49
CA SER A 53 -2.01 -4.10 12.40
C SER A 53 -2.90 -2.93 11.96
N ALA A 54 -3.46 -3.01 10.74
CA ALA A 54 -4.34 -1.98 10.21
C ALA A 54 -5.64 -1.87 11.02
N ASN A 55 -6.07 -0.63 11.29
CA ASN A 55 -7.36 -0.40 11.92
C ASN A 55 -8.49 -0.77 10.94
N PRO A 56 -9.31 -1.81 11.23
CA PRO A 56 -10.31 -2.29 10.29
C PRO A 56 -11.38 -1.25 9.94
N TYR A 57 -11.73 -0.36 10.86
CA TYR A 57 -12.72 0.69 10.59
C TYR A 57 -12.20 1.70 9.57
N LEU A 58 -10.95 2.14 9.69
CA LEU A 58 -10.34 3.08 8.75
C LEU A 58 -10.15 2.44 7.37
N VAL A 59 -9.67 1.19 7.33
CA VAL A 59 -9.46 0.46 6.07
C VAL A 59 -10.78 0.23 5.35
N LEU A 60 -11.81 -0.25 6.05
CA LEU A 60 -13.11 -0.52 5.44
C LEU A 60 -13.78 0.77 4.95
N ALA A 61 -13.73 1.84 5.74
CA ALA A 61 -14.30 3.14 5.36
C ALA A 61 -13.64 3.68 4.07
N THR A 62 -12.31 3.69 4.02
CA THR A 62 -11.59 4.21 2.84
C THR A 62 -11.72 3.31 1.61
N CYS A 63 -11.68 1.98 1.77
CA CYS A 63 -11.90 1.05 0.66
C CYS A 63 -13.32 1.16 0.10
N LEU A 64 -14.33 1.26 0.96
CA LEU A 64 -15.72 1.44 0.53
C LEU A 64 -15.91 2.77 -0.20
N ALA A 65 -15.36 3.85 0.35
CA ALA A 65 -15.44 5.18 -0.26
C ALA A 65 -14.77 5.19 -1.64
N ALA A 66 -13.56 4.63 -1.78
CA ALA A 66 -12.85 4.54 -3.05
C ALA A 66 -13.62 3.70 -4.09
N GLY A 67 -14.19 2.55 -3.67
CA GLY A 67 -15.01 1.73 -4.55
C GLY A 67 -16.28 2.43 -5.04
N LEU A 68 -16.96 3.15 -4.14
CA LEU A 68 -18.16 3.94 -4.48
C LEU A 68 -17.84 5.14 -5.36
N ASP A 69 -16.69 5.77 -5.15
CA ASP A 69 -16.20 6.86 -6.00
C ASP A 69 -15.98 6.39 -7.44
N GLY A 70 -15.29 5.25 -7.61
CA GLY A 70 -15.07 4.63 -8.92
C GLY A 70 -16.39 4.33 -9.65
N ILE A 71 -17.41 3.81 -8.94
CA ILE A 71 -18.73 3.53 -9.51
C ILE A 71 -19.48 4.82 -9.89
N LYS A 72 -19.49 5.81 -8.99
CA LYS A 72 -20.19 7.10 -9.22
C LYS A 72 -19.60 7.86 -10.39
N ASN A 73 -18.29 7.91 -10.48
CA ASN A 73 -17.56 8.64 -11.52
C ASN A 73 -17.35 7.81 -12.79
N LYS A 74 -17.81 6.55 -12.81
CA LYS A 74 -17.64 5.62 -13.94
C LYS A 74 -16.19 5.54 -14.42
N LEU A 75 -15.27 5.41 -13.46
CA LEU A 75 -13.86 5.35 -13.78
C LEU A 75 -13.56 4.12 -14.65
N GLU A 76 -12.75 4.33 -15.68
CA GLU A 76 -12.30 3.24 -16.52
C GLU A 76 -11.33 2.34 -15.74
N VAL A 77 -11.54 1.02 -15.83
CA VAL A 77 -10.66 0.06 -15.21
C VAL A 77 -9.41 -0.08 -16.10
N PRO A 78 -8.20 0.12 -15.56
CA PRO A 78 -6.97 -0.08 -16.34
C PRO A 78 -6.86 -1.53 -16.81
N ALA A 79 -6.00 -1.79 -17.80
CA ALA A 79 -5.74 -3.14 -18.28
C ALA A 79 -5.25 -4.06 -17.15
N SER A 80 -5.67 -5.33 -17.14
CA SER A 80 -5.15 -6.32 -16.19
C SER A 80 -3.69 -6.63 -16.49
N VAL A 81 -2.90 -6.89 -15.44
CA VAL A 81 -1.49 -7.27 -15.56
C VAL A 81 -1.37 -8.76 -15.22
N ASP A 82 -1.37 -9.59 -16.25
CA ASP A 82 -1.38 -11.05 -16.11
C ASP A 82 0.02 -11.69 -16.18
N CYS A 83 1.06 -10.90 -16.45
CA CYS A 83 2.46 -11.32 -16.37
C CYS A 83 3.03 -11.16 -14.95
N ASN A 84 4.17 -11.80 -14.68
CA ASN A 84 4.88 -11.63 -13.42
C ASN A 84 5.54 -10.26 -13.36
N ILE A 85 4.96 -9.33 -12.57
CA ILE A 85 5.47 -7.95 -12.46
C ILE A 85 6.90 -7.89 -11.89
N PHE A 86 7.30 -8.87 -11.07
CA PHE A 86 8.65 -8.93 -10.51
C PHE A 86 9.74 -9.18 -11.56
N GLU A 87 9.38 -9.75 -12.71
CA GLU A 87 10.29 -10.02 -13.83
C GLU A 87 10.35 -8.85 -14.84
N MET A 88 9.46 -7.87 -14.70
CA MET A 88 9.44 -6.68 -15.56
C MET A 88 10.59 -5.73 -15.20
N THR A 89 11.19 -5.13 -16.21
CA THR A 89 12.14 -4.02 -16.03
C THR A 89 11.44 -2.74 -15.57
N ASP A 90 12.20 -1.77 -15.08
CA ASP A 90 11.65 -0.46 -14.68
C ASP A 90 11.00 0.27 -15.87
N GLU A 91 11.58 0.12 -17.06
CA GLU A 91 11.06 0.69 -18.31
C GLU A 91 9.71 0.07 -18.69
N GLU A 92 9.59 -1.25 -18.60
CA GLU A 92 8.33 -1.96 -18.88
C GLU A 92 7.23 -1.57 -17.88
N ARG A 93 7.56 -1.45 -16.58
CA ARG A 93 6.61 -0.99 -15.57
C ARG A 93 6.14 0.43 -15.84
N LYS A 94 7.04 1.35 -16.21
CA LYS A 94 6.69 2.72 -16.56
C LYS A 94 5.79 2.78 -17.80
N GLN A 95 6.08 1.99 -18.84
CA GLN A 95 5.25 1.93 -20.04
C GLN A 95 3.86 1.38 -19.77
N ALA A 96 3.74 0.43 -18.82
CA ALA A 96 2.48 -0.12 -18.39
C ALA A 96 1.76 0.75 -17.32
N ALA A 97 2.31 1.92 -16.98
CA ALA A 97 1.80 2.81 -15.91
C ALA A 97 1.58 2.10 -14.57
N ILE A 98 2.44 1.14 -14.25
CA ILE A 98 2.40 0.41 -12.97
C ILE A 98 3.19 1.21 -11.94
N GLU A 99 2.48 1.79 -10.98
CA GLU A 99 3.06 2.49 -9.84
C GLU A 99 3.42 1.52 -8.71
N VAL A 100 4.24 2.00 -7.77
CA VAL A 100 4.69 1.24 -6.60
C VAL A 100 4.09 1.84 -5.34
N LEU A 101 3.74 0.99 -4.38
CA LEU A 101 3.32 1.44 -3.05
C LEU A 101 4.48 2.18 -2.35
N PRO A 102 4.17 3.05 -1.36
CA PRO A 102 5.20 3.70 -0.55
C PRO A 102 6.17 2.69 0.05
N GLU A 103 7.44 3.04 0.13
CA GLU A 103 8.50 2.18 0.67
C GLU A 103 8.76 2.42 2.17
N SER A 104 8.17 3.48 2.73
CA SER A 104 8.32 3.83 4.14
C SER A 104 7.02 4.39 4.73
N LEU A 105 6.93 4.36 6.07
CA LEU A 105 5.83 5.01 6.79
C LEU A 105 5.79 6.52 6.51
N TYR A 106 6.94 7.14 6.34
CA TYR A 106 7.04 8.57 6.01
C TYR A 106 6.42 8.89 4.66
N ASP A 107 6.77 8.12 3.62
CA ASP A 107 6.22 8.30 2.28
C ASP A 107 4.71 8.07 2.27
N ALA A 108 4.25 7.02 2.97
CA ALA A 108 2.82 6.73 3.07
C ALA A 108 2.03 7.86 3.74
N VAL A 109 2.59 8.51 4.76
CA VAL A 109 1.97 9.67 5.40
C VAL A 109 1.96 10.88 4.46
N ARG A 110 3.02 11.07 3.69
CA ARG A 110 3.08 12.14 2.69
C ARG A 110 1.99 11.96 1.63
N TYR A 111 1.86 10.76 1.06
CA TYR A 111 0.79 10.47 0.09
C TYR A 111 -0.62 10.62 0.69
N LEU A 112 -0.82 10.23 1.97
CA LEU A 112 -2.10 10.45 2.63
C LEU A 112 -2.45 11.93 2.70
N ASN A 113 -1.50 12.79 3.05
CA ASN A 113 -1.73 14.24 3.16
C ASN A 113 -1.96 14.93 1.80
N GLU A 114 -1.42 14.35 0.72
CA GLU A 114 -1.62 14.83 -0.65
C GLU A 114 -2.96 14.36 -1.24
N ASP A 115 -3.53 13.26 -0.72
CA ASP A 115 -4.79 12.68 -1.19
C ASP A 115 -6.00 13.37 -0.52
N LYS A 116 -6.49 14.40 -1.20
CA LYS A 116 -7.64 15.16 -0.72
C LYS A 116 -8.90 14.30 -0.55
N PHE A 117 -9.14 13.34 -1.45
CA PHE A 117 -10.32 12.48 -1.38
C PHE A 117 -10.31 11.62 -0.10
N ILE A 118 -9.20 10.96 0.21
CA ILE A 118 -9.09 10.14 1.42
C ILE A 118 -9.11 11.02 2.68
N CYS A 119 -8.49 12.21 2.66
CA CYS A 119 -8.58 13.17 3.76
C CYS A 119 -10.03 13.60 4.04
N ASP A 120 -10.81 13.88 2.99
CA ASP A 120 -12.23 14.24 3.13
C ASP A 120 -13.07 13.08 3.69
N VAL A 121 -12.80 11.84 3.28
CA VAL A 121 -13.45 10.62 3.82
C VAL A 121 -13.18 10.43 5.30
N LEU A 122 -11.95 10.65 5.75
CA LEU A 122 -11.55 10.52 7.15
C LEU A 122 -12.03 11.69 8.02
N GLY A 123 -12.13 12.86 7.42
CA GLY A 123 -12.35 14.14 8.08
C GLY A 123 -11.08 14.69 8.73
N GLU A 124 -11.07 16.00 8.94
CA GLU A 124 -9.91 16.77 9.42
C GLU A 124 -9.33 16.23 10.73
N HIS A 125 -10.20 15.91 11.69
CA HIS A 125 -9.76 15.44 13.00
C HIS A 125 -8.97 14.12 12.92
N ILE A 126 -9.51 13.11 12.23
CA ILE A 126 -8.85 11.80 12.11
C ILE A 126 -7.57 11.94 11.29
N THR A 127 -7.63 12.64 10.17
CA THR A 127 -6.46 12.86 9.30
C THR A 127 -5.32 13.53 10.07
N SER A 128 -5.59 14.62 10.77
CA SER A 128 -4.60 15.36 11.55
C SER A 128 -3.99 14.48 12.66
N LYS A 129 -4.82 13.82 13.47
CA LYS A 129 -4.34 13.01 14.59
C LYS A 129 -3.59 11.76 14.14
N TYR A 130 -4.06 11.11 13.08
CA TYR A 130 -3.37 9.97 12.50
C TYR A 130 -2.00 10.36 11.94
N THR A 131 -1.95 11.42 11.15
CA THR A 131 -0.71 11.94 10.55
C THR A 131 0.31 12.35 11.64
N GLU A 132 -0.13 13.09 12.66
CA GLU A 132 0.72 13.49 13.79
C GLU A 132 1.32 12.27 14.49
N ALA A 133 0.48 11.27 14.79
CA ALA A 133 0.94 10.06 15.47
C ALA A 133 1.94 9.26 14.61
N LYS A 134 1.69 9.12 13.30
CA LYS A 134 2.56 8.35 12.40
C LYS A 134 3.88 9.06 12.08
N LEU A 135 3.88 10.38 11.99
CA LEU A 135 5.12 11.16 11.87
C LEU A 135 5.97 11.08 13.14
N ARG A 136 5.34 11.07 14.33
CA ARG A 136 6.06 10.84 15.59
C ARG A 136 6.71 9.45 15.61
N GLU A 137 5.94 8.39 15.31
CA GLU A 137 6.45 7.01 15.22
C GLU A 137 7.65 6.91 14.26
N TRP A 138 7.55 7.52 13.07
CA TRP A 138 8.65 7.55 12.11
C TRP A 138 9.87 8.30 12.64
N ASN A 139 9.69 9.46 13.27
CA ASN A 139 10.78 10.25 13.81
C ASN A 139 11.50 9.53 14.95
N ASP A 140 10.77 8.84 15.81
CA ASP A 140 11.34 8.02 16.87
C ASP A 140 12.12 6.83 16.30
N TYR A 141 11.54 6.14 15.31
CA TYR A 141 12.17 4.99 14.65
C TYR A 141 13.45 5.34 13.91
N LYS A 142 13.47 6.41 13.10
CA LYS A 142 14.62 6.74 12.23
C LYS A 142 15.88 7.13 13.01
N THR A 143 15.76 7.39 14.31
CA THR A 143 16.89 7.70 15.19
C THR A 143 17.40 6.48 15.96
N GLN A 144 16.74 5.34 15.82
CA GLN A 144 17.18 4.11 16.48
C GLN A 144 18.35 3.48 15.73
N VAL A 145 19.38 3.10 16.48
CA VAL A 145 20.46 2.27 15.94
C VAL A 145 20.05 0.81 16.08
N THR A 146 19.98 0.13 14.96
CA THR A 146 19.58 -1.28 14.92
C THR A 146 20.77 -2.20 15.14
N GLN A 147 20.50 -3.45 15.57
CA GLN A 147 21.56 -4.45 15.69
C GLN A 147 22.27 -4.70 14.35
N TRP A 148 21.52 -4.70 13.25
CA TRP A 148 22.09 -4.84 11.90
C TRP A 148 23.10 -3.73 11.59
N GLU A 149 22.82 -2.48 11.95
CA GLU A 149 23.76 -1.35 11.74
C GLU A 149 25.02 -1.52 12.60
N LEU A 150 24.88 -2.00 13.84
CA LEU A 150 26.03 -2.29 14.70
C LEU A 150 26.89 -3.40 14.11
N ASP A 151 26.29 -4.52 13.70
CA ASP A 151 26.98 -5.66 13.12
C ASP A 151 27.65 -5.30 11.78
N GLU A 152 27.02 -4.45 10.99
CA GLU A 152 27.48 -4.09 9.66
C GLU A 152 28.55 -2.99 9.68
N TYR A 153 28.45 -2.01 10.58
CA TYR A 153 29.28 -0.80 10.52
C TYR A 153 30.29 -0.63 11.65
N LEU A 154 30.01 -1.15 12.86
CA LEU A 154 30.82 -0.85 14.04
C LEU A 154 32.32 -1.15 13.89
N TYR A 155 32.68 -2.17 13.11
CA TYR A 155 34.05 -2.63 12.92
C TYR A 155 34.60 -2.37 11.51
N LYS A 156 33.86 -1.65 10.66
CA LYS A 156 34.29 -1.37 9.29
C LYS A 156 34.97 -0.02 9.10
N PHE A 157 34.87 0.83 10.13
CA PHE A 157 35.41 2.19 10.10
C PHE A 157 36.26 2.47 11.34
#